data_ec7a65f68ca293b3043b06d36358aa6e
#
_entry.id   ec7a65f68ca293b3043b06d36358aa6e
#
_cell.length_a   1.000
_cell.length_b   1.000
_cell.length_c   1.000
_cell.angle_alpha   90.00
_cell.angle_beta   90.00
_cell.angle_gamma   90.00
#
_symmetry.space_group_name_H-M   'P 1'
#
loop_
_entity.id
_entity.type
_entity.pdbx_description
1 polymer ?
#
loop_
_entity_poly.entity_id
_entity_poly.type
_entity_poly.pdbx_seq_one_letter_code
_entity_poly.pdbx_strand_id
1 'polypeptide(L)'
;DNDNTYPCAQDPVSTAPAYWLWMGRGWRSFVEPYLGGPIDVNNPSVLFCPQDRVAKEKYESTSYSYSMAFYHSPEQIDDMNSPADTYSNPRPSVAQRSMNVSKPSGKILIGEWLSNHSPIDGDSGWWCWEGARNYLFADGGASFLKAREIRPARDGFPNANLTVRGIKGQDWPP
;
A
#
# COMPACT_ATOMS: atom_id res chain seq x y z
N ASP A 1 -19.94 1.00 7.91
CA ASP A 1 -19.30 1.01 9.24
C ASP A 1 -18.67 -0.37 9.44
N ASN A 2 -17.35 -0.46 9.32
CA ASN A 2 -16.60 -1.72 9.38
C ASN A 2 -15.96 -1.92 10.77
N ASP A 3 -16.68 -1.60 11.85
CA ASP A 3 -16.22 -1.72 13.24
C ASP A 3 -14.83 -1.11 13.51
N ASN A 4 -14.52 0.01 12.82
CA ASN A 4 -13.22 0.67 12.86
C ASN A 4 -12.06 -0.24 12.41
N THR A 5 -12.32 -1.23 11.55
CA THR A 5 -11.29 -2.06 10.93
C THR A 5 -10.95 -1.56 9.54
N TYR A 6 -9.69 -1.75 9.17
CA TYR A 6 -9.22 -1.50 7.81
C TYR A 6 -9.62 -2.63 6.87
N PRO A 7 -9.71 -2.38 5.55
CA PRO A 7 -9.97 -3.41 4.54
C PRO A 7 -9.07 -4.62 4.72
N CYS A 8 -9.68 -5.80 4.87
CA CYS A 8 -8.97 -7.05 5.13
C CYS A 8 -9.76 -8.20 4.51
N ALA A 9 -9.15 -9.00 3.65
CA ALA A 9 -9.75 -10.24 3.17
C ALA A 9 -9.71 -11.29 4.29
N GLN A 10 -10.70 -12.19 4.31
CA GLN A 10 -10.73 -13.27 5.31
C GLN A 10 -9.53 -14.20 5.16
N ASP A 11 -9.16 -14.52 3.93
CA ASP A 11 -7.99 -15.32 3.62
C ASP A 11 -7.38 -14.89 2.27
N PRO A 12 -6.39 -13.99 2.26
CA PRO A 12 -5.75 -13.57 1.04
C PRO A 12 -4.86 -14.66 0.41
N VAL A 13 -4.61 -15.78 1.12
CA VAL A 13 -3.82 -16.89 0.60
C VAL A 13 -4.67 -17.85 -0.22
N SER A 14 -5.91 -18.12 0.20
CA SER A 14 -6.82 -19.02 -0.51
C SER A 14 -7.58 -18.34 -1.65
N THR A 15 -7.78 -17.03 -1.58
CA THR A 15 -8.36 -16.26 -2.69
C THR A 15 -7.23 -15.81 -3.62
N ALA A 16 -7.00 -16.58 -4.66
CA ALA A 16 -6.01 -16.21 -5.67
C ALA A 16 -6.45 -14.97 -6.46
N PRO A 17 -5.54 -14.04 -6.69
CA PRO A 17 -4.18 -13.99 -6.20
C PRO A 17 -4.10 -13.25 -4.85
N ALA A 18 -3.74 -13.97 -3.84
CA ALA A 18 -3.74 -13.52 -2.44
C ALA A 18 -2.86 -12.29 -2.16
N TYR A 19 -1.70 -12.23 -2.80
CA TYR A 19 -0.76 -11.11 -2.66
C TYR A 19 -1.27 -9.81 -3.30
N TRP A 20 -2.39 -9.83 -4.01
CA TRP A 20 -2.92 -8.65 -4.69
C TRP A 20 -3.78 -7.76 -3.79
N LEU A 21 -3.95 -8.09 -2.51
CA LEU A 21 -4.68 -7.20 -1.62
C LEU A 21 -4.00 -5.82 -1.48
N TRP A 22 -2.68 -5.75 -1.42
CA TRP A 22 -1.95 -4.50 -1.40
C TRP A 22 -1.85 -3.81 -2.77
N MET A 23 -1.96 -4.57 -3.86
CA MET A 23 -2.09 -4.01 -5.20
C MET A 23 -3.53 -3.55 -5.44
N GLY A 24 -3.74 -2.53 -6.28
CA GLY A 24 -5.05 -1.94 -6.53
C GLY A 24 -6.16 -2.93 -6.83
N ARG A 25 -5.86 -4.05 -7.43
CA ARG A 25 -6.84 -5.08 -7.76
C ARG A 25 -7.48 -5.72 -6.51
N GLY A 26 -6.72 -5.96 -5.46
CA GLY A 26 -7.21 -6.64 -4.26
C GLY A 26 -8.06 -5.75 -3.36
N TRP A 27 -7.60 -4.52 -3.09
CA TRP A 27 -8.29 -3.63 -2.15
C TRP A 27 -9.40 -2.78 -2.77
N ARG A 28 -9.39 -2.59 -4.08
CA ARG A 28 -10.34 -1.68 -4.76
C ARG A 28 -11.80 -2.08 -4.57
N SER A 29 -12.13 -3.36 -4.46
CA SER A 29 -13.48 -3.83 -4.22
C SER A 29 -14.08 -3.32 -2.89
N PHE A 30 -13.24 -3.02 -1.91
CA PHE A 30 -13.69 -2.45 -0.63
C PHE A 30 -14.07 -0.98 -0.74
N VAL A 31 -13.51 -0.24 -1.71
CA VAL A 31 -13.76 1.19 -1.88
C VAL A 31 -14.72 1.49 -3.04
N GLU A 32 -14.92 0.55 -3.95
CA GLU A 32 -15.80 0.69 -5.11
C GLU A 32 -17.20 1.21 -4.78
N PRO A 33 -17.88 0.73 -3.71
CA PRO A 33 -19.20 1.25 -3.34
C PRO A 33 -19.23 2.75 -2.99
N TYR A 34 -18.07 3.33 -2.67
CA TYR A 34 -17.93 4.74 -2.29
C TYR A 34 -17.50 5.63 -3.46
N LEU A 35 -17.20 5.07 -4.62
CA LEU A 35 -16.67 5.79 -5.78
C LEU A 35 -17.70 6.04 -6.88
N GLY A 36 -18.94 5.64 -6.65
CA GLY A 36 -20.06 5.91 -7.57
C GLY A 36 -20.07 5.08 -8.85
N GLY A 37 -19.30 4.01 -8.92
CA GLY A 37 -19.30 3.10 -10.07
C GLY A 37 -18.14 2.11 -10.08
N PRO A 38 -18.17 1.14 -10.98
CA PRO A 38 -17.12 0.14 -11.08
C PRO A 38 -15.77 0.77 -11.45
N ILE A 39 -14.72 0.22 -10.86
CA ILE A 39 -13.33 0.61 -11.12
C ILE A 39 -12.84 -0.17 -12.34
N ASP A 40 -12.67 0.53 -13.46
CA ASP A 40 -12.23 -0.04 -14.73
C ASP A 40 -11.08 0.80 -15.29
N VAL A 41 -10.09 0.15 -15.91
CA VAL A 41 -8.96 0.80 -16.60
C VAL A 41 -9.43 1.69 -17.76
N ASN A 42 -10.57 1.34 -18.38
CA ASN A 42 -11.17 2.10 -19.47
C ASN A 42 -12.09 3.23 -18.99
N ASN A 43 -12.41 3.26 -17.71
CA ASN A 43 -13.21 4.29 -17.07
C ASN A 43 -12.40 4.93 -15.94
N PRO A 44 -11.58 5.95 -16.24
CA PRO A 44 -10.69 6.56 -15.26
C PRO A 44 -11.45 7.02 -14.03
N SER A 45 -11.01 6.58 -12.88
CA SER A 45 -11.53 6.97 -11.57
C SER A 45 -10.45 7.70 -10.78
N VAL A 46 -10.78 8.16 -9.59
CA VAL A 46 -9.83 8.77 -8.65
C VAL A 46 -8.68 7.82 -8.25
N LEU A 47 -8.80 6.53 -8.55
CA LEU A 47 -7.77 5.53 -8.27
C LEU A 47 -6.71 5.43 -9.37
N PHE A 48 -6.83 6.20 -10.44
CA PHE A 48 -5.85 6.26 -11.52
C PHE A 48 -5.21 7.64 -11.58
N CYS A 49 -3.93 7.71 -11.31
CA CYS A 49 -3.15 8.92 -11.51
C CYS A 49 -3.09 9.25 -13.02
N PRO A 50 -3.46 10.46 -13.46
CA PRO A 50 -3.38 10.82 -14.88
C PRO A 50 -1.98 10.74 -15.48
N GLN A 51 -0.94 10.81 -14.65
CA GLN A 51 0.45 10.68 -15.07
C GLN A 51 0.94 9.22 -15.11
N ASP A 52 0.17 8.29 -14.57
CA ASP A 52 0.55 6.87 -14.57
C ASP A 52 0.34 6.25 -15.96
N ARG A 53 1.44 5.79 -16.54
CA ARG A 53 1.45 5.14 -17.87
C ARG A 53 1.74 3.65 -17.81
N VAL A 54 1.99 3.10 -16.62
CA VAL A 54 2.57 1.76 -16.47
C VAL A 54 1.77 0.86 -15.54
N ALA A 55 1.41 1.33 -14.35
CA ALA A 55 0.88 0.46 -13.31
C ALA A 55 -0.43 -0.22 -13.71
N LYS A 56 -1.35 0.49 -14.34
CA LYS A 56 -2.63 -0.04 -14.81
C LYS A 56 -2.47 -1.13 -15.87
N GLU A 57 -1.52 -0.98 -16.78
CA GLU A 57 -1.25 -1.96 -17.85
C GLU A 57 -0.51 -3.17 -17.30
N LYS A 58 0.50 -2.93 -16.46
CA LYS A 58 1.39 -3.97 -15.94
C LYS A 58 0.70 -4.91 -14.94
N TYR A 59 -0.20 -4.38 -14.12
CA TYR A 59 -0.77 -5.13 -13.00
C TYR A 59 -2.29 -5.24 -13.04
N GLU A 60 -2.95 -4.76 -14.09
CA GLU A 60 -4.41 -4.59 -14.13
C GLU A 60 -4.92 -3.88 -12.86
N SER A 61 -4.17 -2.90 -12.39
CA SER A 61 -4.28 -2.34 -11.06
C SER A 61 -4.60 -0.84 -11.13
N THR A 62 -4.82 -0.26 -9.99
CA THR A 62 -4.86 1.18 -9.80
C THR A 62 -3.45 1.75 -9.72
N SER A 63 -3.31 3.08 -9.80
CA SER A 63 -2.02 3.76 -9.61
C SER A 63 -1.52 3.72 -8.16
N TYR A 64 -2.36 3.25 -7.23
CA TYR A 64 -2.11 3.30 -5.80
C TYR A 64 -2.08 1.89 -5.20
N SER A 65 -1.22 1.72 -4.20
CA SER A 65 -1.07 0.49 -3.42
C SER A 65 -1.49 0.71 -1.98
N TYR A 66 -2.11 -0.30 -1.40
CA TYR A 66 -2.57 -0.35 -0.02
C TYR A 66 -1.56 -1.07 0.85
N SER A 67 -1.13 -0.44 1.95
CA SER A 67 -0.06 -0.99 2.78
C SER A 67 -0.48 -2.29 3.50
N MET A 68 0.36 -3.32 3.38
CA MET A 68 0.19 -4.62 4.06
C MET A 68 0.14 -4.50 5.58
N ALA A 69 0.72 -3.45 6.15
CA ALA A 69 0.67 -3.18 7.58
C ALA A 69 -0.77 -3.03 8.14
N PHE A 70 -1.76 -2.82 7.28
CA PHE A 70 -3.16 -2.65 7.68
C PHE A 70 -4.01 -3.93 7.57
N TYR A 71 -3.41 -5.04 7.12
CA TYR A 71 -4.10 -6.34 7.07
C TYR A 71 -3.19 -7.53 7.43
N HIS A 72 -2.05 -7.24 8.07
CA HIS A 72 -1.21 -8.23 8.74
C HIS A 72 -0.85 -7.77 10.15
N SER A 73 -0.64 -8.71 11.06
CA SER A 73 -0.19 -8.35 12.41
C SER A 73 1.23 -7.76 12.40
N PRO A 74 1.60 -6.96 13.41
CA PRO A 74 2.97 -6.47 13.54
C PRO A 74 4.01 -7.59 13.51
N GLU A 75 3.71 -8.73 14.12
CA GLU A 75 4.59 -9.89 14.19
C GLU A 75 4.77 -10.53 12.81
N GLN A 76 3.68 -10.63 12.01
CA GLN A 76 3.76 -11.11 10.63
C GLN A 76 4.63 -10.21 9.76
N ILE A 77 4.46 -8.88 9.88
CA ILE A 77 5.29 -7.92 9.14
C ILE A 77 6.76 -8.01 9.58
N ASP A 78 7.01 -8.15 10.88
CA ASP A 78 8.38 -8.25 11.40
C ASP A 78 9.08 -9.56 11.02
N ASP A 79 8.34 -10.59 10.62
CA ASP A 79 8.86 -11.84 10.05
C ASP A 79 9.17 -11.76 8.54
N MET A 80 8.72 -10.71 7.84
CA MET A 80 8.98 -10.50 6.42
C MET A 80 10.24 -9.66 6.25
N ASN A 81 11.21 -10.14 5.48
CA ASN A 81 12.53 -9.52 5.40
C ASN A 81 12.94 -9.11 3.97
N SER A 82 12.08 -9.35 3.00
CA SER A 82 12.35 -9.00 1.61
C SER A 82 11.09 -8.57 0.86
N PRO A 83 11.21 -7.81 -0.24
CA PRO A 83 10.07 -7.52 -1.11
C PRO A 83 9.35 -8.79 -1.58
N ALA A 84 10.07 -9.89 -1.82
CA ALA A 84 9.49 -11.14 -2.27
C ALA A 84 8.50 -11.75 -1.25
N ASP A 85 8.68 -11.50 0.04
CA ASP A 85 7.77 -11.97 1.08
C ASP A 85 6.37 -11.33 0.95
N THR A 86 6.25 -10.22 0.23
CA THR A 86 4.99 -9.53 0.01
C THR A 86 4.14 -10.16 -1.09
N TYR A 87 4.72 -10.96 -1.98
CA TYR A 87 4.01 -11.54 -3.12
C TYR A 87 4.31 -13.03 -3.38
N SER A 88 5.49 -13.53 -3.03
CA SER A 88 5.88 -14.91 -3.30
C SER A 88 5.55 -15.86 -2.15
N ASN A 89 5.42 -15.34 -0.94
CA ASN A 89 5.11 -16.10 0.26
C ASN A 89 4.07 -15.37 1.12
N PRO A 90 2.85 -15.20 0.60
CA PRO A 90 1.80 -14.43 1.28
C PRO A 90 1.40 -15.13 2.59
N ARG A 91 1.06 -14.32 3.58
CA ARG A 91 0.57 -14.80 4.87
C ARG A 91 -0.92 -14.52 5.01
N PRO A 92 -1.66 -15.31 5.80
CA PRO A 92 -3.07 -15.04 6.07
C PRO A 92 -3.25 -13.63 6.62
N SER A 93 -4.29 -12.94 6.15
CA SER A 93 -4.56 -11.60 6.65
C SER A 93 -5.12 -11.63 8.07
N VAL A 94 -4.78 -10.60 8.83
CA VAL A 94 -5.25 -10.37 10.21
C VAL A 94 -5.82 -8.96 10.27
N ALA A 95 -7.11 -8.85 10.56
CA ALA A 95 -7.81 -7.58 10.62
C ALA A 95 -7.14 -6.61 11.61
N GLN A 96 -6.84 -5.41 11.14
CA GLN A 96 -6.25 -4.35 11.94
C GLN A 96 -7.29 -3.26 12.22
N ARG A 97 -7.30 -2.71 13.43
CA ARG A 97 -8.21 -1.64 13.83
C ARG A 97 -7.53 -0.29 13.79
N SER A 98 -8.29 0.76 13.49
CA SER A 98 -7.79 2.14 13.44
C SER A 98 -7.14 2.58 14.75
N MET A 99 -7.67 2.12 15.89
CA MET A 99 -7.11 2.41 17.22
C MET A 99 -5.71 1.80 17.47
N ASN A 100 -5.27 0.85 16.62
CA ASN A 100 -3.96 0.23 16.74
C ASN A 100 -2.86 1.05 16.05
N VAL A 101 -3.22 2.09 15.30
CA VAL A 101 -2.25 2.96 14.64
C VAL A 101 -1.63 3.89 15.67
N SER A 102 -0.35 3.70 15.97
CA SER A 102 0.32 4.48 17.02
C SER A 102 0.67 5.90 16.58
N LYS A 103 0.91 6.10 15.29
CA LYS A 103 1.33 7.38 14.70
C LYS A 103 0.55 7.65 13.39
N PRO A 104 -0.75 8.01 13.47
CA PRO A 104 -1.60 8.11 12.28
C PRO A 104 -1.08 9.09 11.21
N SER A 105 -0.51 10.23 11.61
CA SER A 105 0.04 11.24 10.70
C SER A 105 1.38 10.86 10.07
N GLY A 106 1.99 9.78 10.52
CA GLY A 106 3.26 9.28 10.00
C GLY A 106 3.17 7.84 9.49
N LYS A 107 1.97 7.23 9.48
CA LYS A 107 1.76 5.86 8.99
C LYS A 107 1.10 5.88 7.62
N ILE A 108 1.82 5.44 6.60
CA ILE A 108 1.33 5.38 5.22
C ILE A 108 0.26 4.28 5.11
N LEU A 109 -0.94 4.68 4.69
CA LEU A 109 -2.07 3.82 4.42
C LEU A 109 -2.09 3.37 2.95
N ILE A 110 -1.97 4.36 2.05
CA ILE A 110 -1.97 4.18 0.59
C ILE A 110 -0.87 5.05 0.01
N GLY A 111 -0.26 4.63 -1.08
CA GLY A 111 0.70 5.45 -1.81
C GLY A 111 0.72 5.14 -3.29
N GLU A 112 1.17 6.08 -4.10
CA GLU A 112 1.45 5.80 -5.51
C GLU A 112 2.42 4.64 -5.61
N TRP A 113 2.10 3.68 -6.46
CA TRP A 113 2.99 2.54 -6.71
C TRP A 113 4.30 2.98 -7.34
N LEU A 114 4.21 3.84 -8.36
CA LEU A 114 5.35 4.37 -9.08
C LEU A 114 5.52 5.87 -8.83
N SER A 115 6.68 6.38 -9.20
CA SER A 115 7.05 7.80 -9.10
C SER A 115 6.50 8.59 -10.29
N ASN A 116 5.15 8.65 -10.41
CA ASN A 116 4.47 9.15 -11.60
C ASN A 116 4.74 10.64 -11.88
N HIS A 117 4.91 11.44 -10.82
CA HIS A 117 5.14 12.89 -10.90
C HIS A 117 6.63 13.27 -10.90
N SER A 118 7.51 12.30 -10.68
CA SER A 118 8.97 12.44 -10.71
C SER A 118 9.60 11.16 -11.28
N PRO A 119 9.37 10.86 -12.57
CA PRO A 119 9.78 9.61 -13.19
C PRO A 119 11.28 9.35 -13.02
N ILE A 120 11.61 8.10 -12.77
CA ILE A 120 12.98 7.60 -12.65
C ILE A 120 13.16 6.36 -13.50
N ASP A 121 14.38 6.15 -14.00
CA ASP A 121 14.72 4.93 -14.73
C ASP A 121 14.70 3.72 -13.79
N GLY A 122 14.09 2.62 -14.24
CA GLY A 122 14.05 1.38 -13.45
C GLY A 122 13.17 1.45 -12.21
N ASP A 123 12.15 2.30 -12.16
CA ASP A 123 11.23 2.39 -11.03
C ASP A 123 10.56 1.02 -10.78
N SER A 124 10.88 0.43 -9.65
CA SER A 124 10.32 -0.85 -9.19
C SER A 124 9.20 -0.67 -8.13
N GLY A 125 8.80 0.58 -7.87
CA GLY A 125 7.81 0.90 -6.87
C GLY A 125 8.41 1.28 -5.51
N TRP A 126 7.76 0.90 -4.44
CA TRP A 126 8.19 1.26 -3.08
C TRP A 126 9.57 0.70 -2.66
N TRP A 127 10.15 -0.18 -3.46
CA TRP A 127 11.49 -0.74 -3.21
C TRP A 127 12.64 0.08 -3.78
N CYS A 128 12.37 1.35 -4.18
CA CYS A 128 13.39 2.29 -4.67
C CYS A 128 13.65 3.41 -3.68
N TRP A 129 14.92 3.80 -3.53
CA TRP A 129 15.32 4.98 -2.77
C TRP A 129 15.22 6.28 -3.56
N GLU A 130 14.98 6.18 -4.85
CA GLU A 130 14.84 7.28 -5.79
C GLU A 130 13.36 7.61 -6.04
N GLY A 131 13.15 8.79 -6.63
CA GLY A 131 11.83 9.28 -7.00
C GLY A 131 11.07 9.91 -5.83
N ALA A 132 9.83 10.30 -6.14
CA ALA A 132 8.92 10.90 -5.19
C ALA A 132 7.48 10.47 -5.51
N ARG A 133 6.67 10.29 -4.49
CA ARG A 133 5.33 9.71 -4.59
C ARG A 133 4.34 10.45 -3.71
N ASN A 134 3.08 10.44 -4.09
CA ASN A 134 2.00 10.87 -3.21
C ASN A 134 1.66 9.74 -2.23
N TYR A 135 1.54 10.09 -0.96
CA TYR A 135 1.16 9.19 0.11
C TYR A 135 -0.04 9.73 0.87
N LEU A 136 -0.99 8.86 1.17
CA LEU A 136 -2.11 9.08 2.09
C LEU A 136 -1.75 8.42 3.43
N PHE A 137 -1.86 9.17 4.51
CA PHE A 137 -1.62 8.68 5.86
C PHE A 137 -2.88 8.18 6.55
N ALA A 138 -2.73 7.44 7.63
CA ALA A 138 -3.84 6.85 8.36
C ALA A 138 -4.76 7.88 9.04
N ASP A 139 -4.31 9.12 9.22
CA ASP A 139 -5.14 10.25 9.71
C ASP A 139 -5.92 10.97 8.60
N GLY A 140 -5.76 10.55 7.34
CA GLY A 140 -6.36 11.18 6.17
C GLY A 140 -5.54 12.31 5.56
N GLY A 141 -4.40 12.67 6.15
CA GLY A 141 -3.45 13.62 5.56
C GLY A 141 -2.76 13.04 4.34
N ALA A 142 -2.40 13.88 3.36
CA ALA A 142 -1.66 13.46 2.18
C ALA A 142 -0.43 14.35 1.96
N SER A 143 0.66 13.76 1.47
CA SER A 143 1.90 14.47 1.17
C SER A 143 2.62 13.88 -0.03
N PHE A 144 3.26 14.73 -0.82
CA PHE A 144 4.19 14.33 -1.87
C PHE A 144 5.60 14.30 -1.28
N LEU A 145 6.19 13.11 -1.14
CA LEU A 145 7.46 12.91 -0.46
C LEU A 145 8.46 12.20 -1.37
N LYS A 146 9.73 12.57 -1.21
CA LYS A 146 10.83 11.81 -1.80
C LYS A 146 10.96 10.46 -1.09
N ALA A 147 11.34 9.41 -1.82
CA ALA A 147 11.54 8.08 -1.24
C ALA A 147 12.53 8.11 -0.05
N ARG A 148 13.57 8.95 -0.12
CA ARG A 148 14.58 9.12 0.94
C ARG A 148 14.05 9.75 2.24
N GLU A 149 12.85 10.32 2.22
CA GLU A 149 12.18 10.87 3.41
C GLU A 149 11.37 9.81 4.14
N ILE A 150 11.21 8.62 3.54
CA ILE A 150 10.52 7.49 4.16
C ILE A 150 11.54 6.67 4.96
N ARG A 151 11.14 6.24 6.14
CA ARG A 151 11.96 5.36 6.98
C ARG A 151 12.22 4.03 6.29
N PRO A 152 13.43 3.46 6.44
CA PRO A 152 13.68 2.11 5.98
C PRO A 152 12.77 1.11 6.70
N ALA A 153 12.15 0.24 5.92
CA ALA A 153 11.34 -0.87 6.39
C ALA A 153 12.22 -2.12 6.73
N ARG A 154 11.59 -3.25 6.97
CA ARG A 154 12.29 -4.52 7.30
C ARG A 154 13.25 -4.99 6.21
N ASP A 155 12.94 -4.72 4.96
CA ASP A 155 13.77 -5.05 3.80
C ASP A 155 14.88 -4.02 3.51
N GLY A 156 14.98 -2.98 4.32
CA GLY A 156 15.95 -1.90 4.16
C GLY A 156 15.57 -0.85 3.10
N PHE A 157 14.38 -0.93 2.52
CA PHE A 157 13.85 0.00 1.52
C PHE A 157 12.75 0.91 2.09
N PRO A 158 12.35 2.01 1.40
CA PRO A 158 11.24 2.87 1.82
C PRO A 158 9.88 2.21 1.52
N ASN A 159 9.70 0.99 2.01
CA ASN A 159 8.60 0.09 1.67
C ASN A 159 7.51 0.11 2.75
N ALA A 160 6.43 0.85 2.52
CA ALA A 160 5.32 0.96 3.46
C ALA A 160 4.60 -0.38 3.74
N ASN A 161 4.80 -1.43 2.91
CA ASN A 161 4.28 -2.76 3.19
C ASN A 161 4.98 -3.43 4.38
N LEU A 162 6.27 -3.18 4.53
CA LEU A 162 7.12 -3.83 5.52
C LEU A 162 7.57 -2.90 6.64
N THR A 163 6.76 -1.90 6.98
CA THR A 163 7.03 -0.99 8.09
C THR A 163 7.39 -1.77 9.34
N VAL A 164 8.53 -1.49 9.96
CA VAL A 164 8.94 -2.11 11.22
C VAL A 164 7.84 -1.95 12.26
N ARG A 165 7.40 -3.04 12.88
CA ARG A 165 6.26 -3.14 13.79
C ARG A 165 4.89 -2.91 13.12
N GLY A 166 4.79 -3.08 11.79
CA GLY A 166 3.53 -3.03 11.05
C GLY A 166 2.73 -1.76 11.32
N ILE A 167 1.45 -1.90 11.66
CA ILE A 167 0.52 -0.80 11.95
C ILE A 167 0.94 0.06 13.15
N LYS A 168 1.73 -0.49 14.08
CA LYS A 168 2.27 0.23 15.25
C LYS A 168 3.53 1.03 14.92
N GLY A 169 4.09 0.81 13.74
CA GLY A 169 5.28 1.52 13.27
C GLY A 169 4.98 2.89 12.70
N GLN A 170 6.02 3.50 12.15
CA GLN A 170 5.97 4.83 11.54
C GLN A 170 6.82 4.84 10.29
N ASP A 171 6.27 5.39 9.20
CA ASP A 171 6.96 5.51 7.91
C ASP A 171 7.58 6.90 7.74
N TRP A 172 6.93 7.94 8.27
CA TRP A 172 7.33 9.34 8.14
C TRP A 172 6.88 10.16 9.36
N PRO A 173 7.54 11.26 9.77
CA PRO A 173 8.89 11.67 9.36
C PRO A 173 9.98 10.73 9.88
N PRO A 174 11.16 10.77 9.28
CA PRO A 174 12.29 9.93 9.67
C PRO A 174 12.81 10.24 11.08
#